data_af415c3c43ea867f656f9ff890b46426
#
_entry.id   af415c3c43ea867f656f9ff890b46426
#
_cell.length_a   1.000
_cell.length_b   1.000
_cell.length_c   1.000
_cell.angle_alpha   90.00
_cell.angle_beta   90.00
_cell.angle_gamma   90.00
#
_symmetry.space_group_name_H-M   'P 1'
#
loop_
_entity.id
_entity.type
_entity.pdbx_description
1 polymer ?
#
loop_
_entity_poly.entity_id
_entity_poly.type
_entity_poly.pdbx_seq_one_letter_code
_entity_poly.pdbx_strand_id
1 'polypeptide(L)'
;MTSTEVGIISLIKSAIKSVPVTLPADFDWEEAKRIIRSHEIYGLIYYGLKNSHIDIPQWLKDKILQRTAFLTRLTHAANTVMKAFDDEEIEYVPLKGLITKDAYPQKIMRHMSDADILIHEKDYEKKIKPIMLKLGFAEGVESDHELHWSKEDLMIELHKRIIPSYNKDYYKVIGDGWEWIKEHDNFEYTFIHFAKHYRDAGVGIGHLVDLEVLWEEKDFSYIGLNEFRENIRKTLDVWFHDGEPDEKTDLITTTVFESGEYGTSENRESSGDIKVLNSAKGNPFLANIKNKLRMLFIPYSSYKAAFPILNKLPILLPVFFLWRMIRAPFRKSGRRNLTKVVKSQDEYAGKLQAVGLEYKF
;
A
#
# COMPACT_ATOMS: atom_id res chain seq x y z
N MET A 1 -7.28 -6.51 21.95
CA MET A 1 -6.82 -7.63 21.07
C MET A 1 -7.40 -8.95 21.51
N THR A 2 -7.73 -9.86 20.56
CA THR A 2 -8.11 -11.26 20.83
C THR A 2 -6.87 -12.11 21.13
N SER A 3 -7.06 -13.27 21.76
CA SER A 3 -5.95 -14.24 21.98
C SER A 3 -5.31 -14.70 20.68
N THR A 4 -6.10 -14.77 19.61
CA THR A 4 -5.59 -15.11 18.25
C THR A 4 -4.69 -14.01 17.70
N GLU A 5 -5.06 -12.74 17.85
CA GLU A 5 -4.21 -11.61 17.43
C GLU A 5 -2.90 -11.56 18.22
N VAL A 6 -2.95 -11.77 19.54
CA VAL A 6 -1.75 -11.89 20.40
C VAL A 6 -0.86 -13.04 19.94
N GLY A 7 -1.44 -14.19 19.63
CA GLY A 7 -0.71 -15.33 19.08
C GLY A 7 -0.05 -15.04 17.74
N ILE A 8 -0.73 -14.31 16.84
CA ILE A 8 -0.17 -13.88 15.54
C ILE A 8 1.02 -12.94 15.75
N ILE A 9 0.90 -11.93 16.63
CA ILE A 9 2.01 -11.02 16.96
C ILE A 9 3.19 -11.80 17.52
N SER A 10 2.94 -12.75 18.43
CA SER A 10 3.97 -13.61 19.01
C SER A 10 4.70 -14.42 17.94
N LEU A 11 3.98 -15.01 16.98
CA LEU A 11 4.59 -15.74 15.86
C LEU A 11 5.41 -14.82 14.95
N ILE A 12 4.94 -13.59 14.68
CA ILE A 12 5.68 -12.60 13.91
C ILE A 12 6.96 -12.20 14.65
N LYS A 13 6.88 -11.93 15.97
CA LYS A 13 8.04 -11.68 16.83
C LYS A 13 9.04 -12.84 16.74
N SER A 14 8.54 -14.08 16.85
CA SER A 14 9.36 -15.29 16.68
C SER A 14 10.07 -15.36 15.33
N ALA A 15 9.36 -15.03 14.24
CA ALA A 15 9.94 -15.04 12.91
C ALA A 15 11.07 -14.02 12.75
N ILE A 16 10.86 -12.80 13.23
CA ILE A 16 11.81 -11.68 13.08
C ILE A 16 13.01 -11.81 14.05
N LYS A 17 12.77 -12.15 15.32
CA LYS A 17 13.80 -12.20 16.37
C LYS A 17 14.44 -13.58 16.51
N SER A 18 13.93 -14.61 15.81
CA SER A 18 14.39 -16.01 15.93
C SER A 18 14.30 -16.57 17.35
N VAL A 19 13.30 -16.17 18.12
CA VAL A 19 13.04 -16.63 19.48
C VAL A 19 11.79 -17.53 19.51
N PRO A 20 11.79 -18.67 20.22
CA PRO A 20 10.60 -19.51 20.32
C PRO A 20 9.52 -18.83 21.16
N VAL A 21 8.26 -19.08 20.80
CA VAL A 21 7.09 -18.59 21.52
C VAL A 21 6.08 -19.72 21.74
N THR A 22 5.16 -19.53 22.69
CA THR A 22 3.99 -20.39 22.91
C THR A 22 2.76 -19.65 22.50
N LEU A 23 1.81 -20.37 21.88
CA LEU A 23 0.51 -19.80 21.54
C LEU A 23 -0.42 -19.78 22.77
N PRO A 24 -1.33 -18.80 22.86
CA PRO A 24 -2.40 -18.82 23.85
C PRO A 24 -3.20 -20.13 23.76
N ALA A 25 -3.73 -20.59 24.91
CA ALA A 25 -4.47 -21.87 24.99
C ALA A 25 -5.79 -21.84 24.16
N ASP A 26 -6.36 -20.67 23.98
CA ASP A 26 -7.58 -20.39 23.24
C ASP A 26 -7.31 -19.80 21.82
N PHE A 27 -6.11 -20.05 21.27
CA PHE A 27 -5.75 -19.63 19.93
C PHE A 27 -6.62 -20.32 18.87
N ASP A 28 -7.38 -19.51 18.11
CA ASP A 28 -8.27 -20.01 17.06
C ASP A 28 -7.59 -20.05 15.70
N TRP A 29 -7.33 -21.26 15.20
CA TRP A 29 -6.68 -21.49 13.91
C TRP A 29 -7.52 -21.04 12.70
N GLU A 30 -8.84 -21.08 12.76
CA GLU A 30 -9.68 -20.62 11.64
C GLU A 30 -9.70 -19.09 11.56
N GLU A 31 -9.77 -18.41 12.71
CA GLU A 31 -9.59 -16.95 12.77
C GLU A 31 -8.18 -16.56 12.31
N ALA A 32 -7.14 -17.22 12.82
CA ALA A 32 -5.75 -16.98 12.42
C ALA A 32 -5.56 -17.14 10.91
N LYS A 33 -6.12 -18.19 10.30
CA LYS A 33 -6.06 -18.43 8.86
C LYS A 33 -6.73 -17.31 8.06
N ARG A 34 -7.84 -16.75 8.56
CA ARG A 34 -8.50 -15.60 7.95
C ARG A 34 -7.61 -14.37 7.98
N ILE A 35 -7.00 -14.06 9.13
CA ILE A 35 -6.08 -12.94 9.30
C ILE A 35 -4.82 -13.12 8.42
N ILE A 36 -4.19 -14.29 8.47
CA ILE A 36 -2.99 -14.61 7.65
C ILE A 36 -3.26 -14.38 6.16
N ARG A 37 -4.44 -14.78 5.68
CA ARG A 37 -4.83 -14.61 4.28
C ARG A 37 -5.12 -13.16 3.92
N SER A 38 -5.83 -12.42 4.78
CA SER A 38 -6.16 -11.02 4.52
C SER A 38 -4.94 -10.10 4.52
N HIS A 39 -3.88 -10.48 5.24
CA HIS A 39 -2.64 -9.73 5.37
C HIS A 39 -1.47 -10.31 4.56
N GLU A 40 -1.67 -11.42 3.85
CA GLU A 40 -0.65 -12.13 3.05
C GLU A 40 0.65 -12.46 3.82
N ILE A 41 0.59 -12.62 5.16
CA ILE A 41 1.73 -12.82 6.08
C ILE A 41 2.18 -14.28 6.22
N TYR A 42 1.98 -15.07 5.19
CA TYR A 42 2.30 -16.52 5.20
C TYR A 42 3.75 -16.82 5.61
N GLY A 43 4.71 -16.06 5.08
CA GLY A 43 6.13 -16.26 5.38
C GLY A 43 6.45 -16.01 6.84
N LEU A 44 5.92 -14.93 7.42
CA LEU A 44 6.10 -14.60 8.83
C LEU A 44 5.55 -15.71 9.74
N ILE A 45 4.32 -16.15 9.49
CA ILE A 45 3.69 -17.20 10.32
C ILE A 45 4.40 -18.55 10.14
N TYR A 46 4.79 -18.92 8.92
CA TYR A 46 5.53 -20.16 8.68
C TYR A 46 6.83 -20.22 9.50
N TYR A 47 7.64 -19.16 9.47
CA TYR A 47 8.90 -19.14 10.20
C TYR A 47 8.70 -18.94 11.70
N GLY A 48 7.66 -18.22 12.14
CA GLY A 48 7.30 -18.14 13.54
C GLY A 48 6.96 -19.50 14.16
N LEU A 49 6.15 -20.29 13.46
CA LEU A 49 5.83 -21.67 13.85
C LEU A 49 7.07 -22.57 13.85
N LYS A 50 7.90 -22.47 12.79
CA LYS A 50 9.13 -23.23 12.66
C LYS A 50 10.11 -22.96 13.81
N ASN A 51 10.34 -21.68 14.12
CA ASN A 51 11.25 -21.27 15.20
C ASN A 51 10.73 -21.68 16.60
N SER A 52 9.40 -21.79 16.73
CA SER A 52 8.72 -22.18 17.98
C SER A 52 8.50 -23.69 18.11
N HIS A 53 8.95 -24.49 17.13
CA HIS A 53 8.74 -25.94 17.09
C HIS A 53 7.26 -26.35 17.15
N ILE A 54 6.37 -25.51 16.62
CA ILE A 54 4.94 -25.77 16.52
C ILE A 54 4.65 -26.40 15.15
N ASP A 55 3.74 -27.39 15.12
CA ASP A 55 3.37 -28.07 13.88
C ASP A 55 2.82 -27.08 12.85
N ILE A 56 3.41 -27.10 11.66
CA ILE A 56 3.01 -26.22 10.56
C ILE A 56 1.90 -26.88 9.77
N PRO A 57 0.70 -26.26 9.67
CA PRO A 57 -0.40 -26.80 8.88
C PRO A 57 -0.05 -27.04 7.40
N GLN A 58 -0.55 -28.11 6.80
CA GLN A 58 -0.19 -28.48 5.41
C GLN A 58 -0.54 -27.35 4.43
N TRP A 59 -1.72 -26.72 4.57
CA TRP A 59 -2.11 -25.60 3.71
C TRP A 59 -1.11 -24.43 3.70
N LEU A 60 -0.42 -24.20 4.83
CA LEU A 60 0.59 -23.14 4.94
C LEU A 60 1.90 -23.57 4.27
N LYS A 61 2.30 -24.85 4.39
CA LYS A 61 3.47 -25.41 3.67
C LYS A 61 3.28 -25.29 2.16
N ASP A 62 2.09 -25.65 1.66
CA ASP A 62 1.76 -25.57 0.24
C ASP A 62 1.77 -24.12 -0.25
N LYS A 63 1.23 -23.19 0.56
CA LYS A 63 1.20 -21.77 0.22
C LYS A 63 2.60 -21.16 0.18
N ILE A 64 3.48 -21.50 1.13
CA ILE A 64 4.88 -21.04 1.15
C ILE A 64 5.63 -21.52 -0.09
N LEU A 65 5.44 -22.77 -0.51
CA LEU A 65 6.07 -23.28 -1.74
C LEU A 65 5.64 -22.46 -2.97
N GLN A 66 4.34 -22.20 -3.11
CA GLN A 66 3.79 -21.37 -4.19
C GLN A 66 4.36 -19.93 -4.14
N ARG A 67 4.38 -19.31 -2.95
CA ARG A 67 4.89 -17.94 -2.77
C ARG A 67 6.39 -17.84 -3.04
N THR A 68 7.18 -18.84 -2.64
CA THR A 68 8.62 -18.90 -2.93
C THR A 68 8.88 -18.97 -4.43
N ALA A 69 8.17 -19.82 -5.15
CA ALA A 69 8.27 -19.91 -6.60
C ALA A 69 7.88 -18.59 -7.28
N PHE A 70 6.79 -17.95 -6.84
CA PHE A 70 6.35 -16.66 -7.35
C PHE A 70 7.40 -15.56 -7.09
N LEU A 71 7.88 -15.42 -5.85
CA LEU A 71 8.88 -14.42 -5.47
C LEU A 71 10.18 -14.57 -6.27
N THR A 72 10.62 -15.83 -6.49
CA THR A 72 11.80 -16.12 -7.30
C THR A 72 11.62 -15.63 -8.74
N ARG A 73 10.47 -15.93 -9.37
CA ARG A 73 10.16 -15.49 -10.75
C ARG A 73 10.04 -13.96 -10.82
N LEU A 74 9.35 -13.33 -9.88
CA LEU A 74 9.17 -11.87 -9.84
C LEU A 74 10.52 -11.16 -9.68
N THR A 75 11.37 -11.62 -8.74
CA THR A 75 12.71 -11.05 -8.53
C THR A 75 13.59 -11.24 -9.77
N HIS A 76 13.54 -12.40 -10.42
CA HIS A 76 14.26 -12.63 -11.67
C HIS A 76 13.80 -11.70 -12.80
N ALA A 77 12.49 -11.52 -12.95
CA ALA A 77 11.90 -10.62 -13.93
C ALA A 77 12.31 -9.16 -13.69
N ALA A 78 12.24 -8.68 -12.43
CA ALA A 78 12.70 -7.34 -12.07
C ALA A 78 14.19 -7.14 -12.36
N ASN A 79 15.05 -8.11 -11.99
CA ASN A 79 16.49 -8.05 -12.27
C ASN A 79 16.78 -8.02 -13.79
N THR A 80 15.97 -8.74 -14.58
CA THR A 80 16.09 -8.73 -16.05
C THR A 80 15.75 -7.35 -16.63
N VAL A 81 14.70 -6.71 -16.10
CA VAL A 81 14.32 -5.34 -16.50
C VAL A 81 15.42 -4.34 -16.11
N MET A 82 15.88 -4.39 -14.85
CA MET A 82 16.93 -3.50 -14.36
C MET A 82 18.22 -3.65 -15.16
N LYS A 83 18.63 -4.90 -15.45
CA LYS A 83 19.79 -5.13 -16.33
C LYS A 83 19.61 -4.54 -17.71
N ALA A 84 18.44 -4.63 -18.33
CA ALA A 84 18.18 -4.03 -19.62
C ALA A 84 18.20 -2.48 -19.57
N PHE A 85 17.84 -1.90 -18.43
CA PHE A 85 18.00 -0.46 -18.20
C PHE A 85 19.48 -0.06 -18.04
N ASP A 86 20.29 -0.86 -17.33
CA ASP A 86 21.75 -0.66 -17.25
C ASP A 86 22.40 -0.71 -18.64
N ASP A 87 22.02 -1.69 -19.48
CA ASP A 87 22.56 -1.87 -20.81
C ASP A 87 22.25 -0.67 -21.76
N GLU A 88 21.20 0.10 -21.47
CA GLU A 88 20.74 1.29 -22.22
C GLU A 88 20.99 2.62 -21.47
N GLU A 89 21.79 2.60 -20.41
CA GLU A 89 22.15 3.76 -19.56
C GLU A 89 20.93 4.54 -19.03
N ILE A 90 19.84 3.81 -18.68
CA ILE A 90 18.64 4.39 -18.09
C ILE A 90 18.80 4.39 -16.57
N GLU A 91 18.70 5.57 -15.95
CA GLU A 91 18.75 5.71 -14.50
C GLU A 91 17.46 5.21 -13.85
N TYR A 92 17.59 4.37 -12.82
CA TYR A 92 16.47 3.83 -12.05
C TYR A 92 16.86 3.60 -10.58
N VAL A 93 15.83 3.45 -9.73
CA VAL A 93 15.98 3.05 -8.32
C VAL A 93 14.94 1.97 -8.03
N PRO A 94 15.34 0.75 -7.60
CA PRO A 94 14.39 -0.23 -7.09
C PRO A 94 13.77 0.27 -5.79
N LEU A 95 12.47 -0.01 -5.58
CA LEU A 95 11.71 0.50 -4.45
C LEU A 95 11.08 -0.63 -3.62
N LYS A 96 10.56 -0.26 -2.47
CA LYS A 96 9.68 -1.11 -1.62
C LYS A 96 10.21 -2.55 -1.44
N GLY A 97 9.38 -3.56 -1.75
CA GLY A 97 9.69 -4.96 -1.55
C GLY A 97 10.97 -5.46 -2.23
N LEU A 98 11.39 -4.86 -3.35
CA LEU A 98 12.65 -5.22 -4.02
C LEU A 98 13.88 -4.98 -3.13
N ILE A 99 13.84 -3.98 -2.26
CA ILE A 99 14.93 -3.67 -1.32
C ILE A 99 14.60 -4.24 0.08
N THR A 100 13.39 -3.95 0.58
CA THR A 100 13.02 -4.24 1.96
C THR A 100 13.11 -5.74 2.31
N LYS A 101 12.84 -6.64 1.34
CA LYS A 101 12.97 -8.10 1.58
C LYS A 101 14.36 -8.53 2.05
N ASP A 102 15.40 -7.75 1.73
CA ASP A 102 16.78 -8.09 2.10
C ASP A 102 17.10 -7.77 3.58
N ALA A 103 16.27 -6.97 4.25
CA ALA A 103 16.34 -6.70 5.69
C ALA A 103 15.66 -7.80 6.54
N TYR A 104 14.87 -8.68 5.93
CA TYR A 104 14.22 -9.78 6.65
C TYR A 104 15.18 -10.96 6.87
N PRO A 105 15.05 -11.72 7.98
CA PRO A 105 15.83 -12.95 8.21
C PRO A 105 15.70 -13.97 7.08
N GLN A 106 14.54 -14.00 6.42
CA GLN A 106 14.30 -14.79 5.21
C GLN A 106 13.47 -13.94 4.24
N LYS A 107 13.91 -13.79 2.99
CA LYS A 107 13.28 -12.94 1.97
C LYS A 107 11.79 -13.27 1.74
N ILE A 108 11.39 -14.52 1.90
CA ILE A 108 10.00 -14.98 1.73
C ILE A 108 9.07 -14.50 2.86
N MET A 109 9.60 -14.00 3.97
CA MET A 109 8.79 -13.38 5.02
C MET A 109 8.14 -12.08 4.52
N ARG A 110 8.80 -11.36 3.60
CA ARG A 110 8.25 -10.16 2.95
C ARG A 110 7.37 -10.55 1.77
N HIS A 111 6.07 -10.30 1.90
CA HIS A 111 5.14 -10.45 0.77
C HIS A 111 5.41 -9.42 -0.33
N MET A 112 5.37 -9.87 -1.58
CA MET A 112 5.40 -9.01 -2.77
C MET A 112 4.37 -9.52 -3.78
N SER A 113 3.55 -8.63 -4.33
CA SER A 113 2.62 -8.89 -5.45
C SER A 113 3.16 -8.38 -6.79
N ASP A 114 4.04 -7.40 -6.72
CA ASP A 114 4.61 -6.61 -7.80
C ASP A 114 6.06 -6.26 -7.51
N ALA A 115 6.74 -5.67 -8.47
CA ALA A 115 8.07 -5.14 -8.32
C ALA A 115 8.08 -3.66 -8.76
N ASP A 116 8.41 -2.78 -7.83
CA ASP A 116 8.38 -1.34 -8.02
C ASP A 116 9.76 -0.81 -8.41
N ILE A 117 9.85 -0.04 -9.48
CA ILE A 117 11.09 0.57 -9.97
C ILE A 117 10.82 2.03 -10.32
N LEU A 118 11.47 2.97 -9.65
CA LEU A 118 11.47 4.38 -10.02
C LEU A 118 12.39 4.59 -11.21
N ILE A 119 11.91 5.29 -12.24
CA ILE A 119 12.68 5.58 -13.46
C ILE A 119 12.88 7.09 -13.63
N HIS A 120 14.06 7.49 -14.11
CA HIS A 120 14.39 8.87 -14.46
C HIS A 120 14.64 9.01 -15.96
N GLU A 121 13.64 8.69 -16.77
CA GLU A 121 13.71 8.81 -18.22
C GLU A 121 12.51 9.61 -18.76
N LYS A 122 12.82 10.69 -19.46
CA LYS A 122 11.80 11.60 -20.03
C LYS A 122 11.20 11.08 -21.32
N ASP A 123 11.96 10.30 -22.09
CA ASP A 123 11.50 9.75 -23.38
C ASP A 123 11.04 8.30 -23.25
N TYR A 124 10.00 8.12 -22.39
CA TYR A 124 9.42 6.82 -22.09
C TYR A 124 9.05 6.03 -23.35
N GLU A 125 8.36 6.65 -24.32
CA GLU A 125 7.86 5.99 -25.53
C GLU A 125 8.99 5.46 -26.41
N LYS A 126 10.13 6.15 -26.45
CA LYS A 126 11.26 5.76 -27.33
C LYS A 126 12.26 4.84 -26.67
N LYS A 127 12.45 4.95 -25.34
CA LYS A 127 13.47 4.17 -24.63
C LYS A 127 12.90 3.04 -23.79
N ILE A 128 12.00 3.34 -22.85
CA ILE A 128 11.49 2.36 -21.87
C ILE A 128 10.55 1.36 -22.53
N LYS A 129 9.55 1.85 -23.24
CA LYS A 129 8.50 1.01 -23.83
C LYS A 129 9.03 -0.07 -24.79
N PRO A 130 9.97 0.22 -25.71
CA PRO A 130 10.57 -0.81 -26.57
C PRO A 130 11.30 -1.91 -25.77
N ILE A 131 12.00 -1.54 -24.69
CA ILE A 131 12.68 -2.51 -23.82
C ILE A 131 11.67 -3.45 -23.19
N MET A 132 10.63 -2.91 -22.55
CA MET A 132 9.59 -3.72 -21.88
C MET A 132 8.89 -4.67 -22.85
N LEU A 133 8.54 -4.19 -24.06
CA LEU A 133 7.94 -5.02 -25.11
C LEU A 133 8.91 -6.11 -25.60
N LYS A 134 10.20 -5.81 -25.79
CA LYS A 134 11.23 -6.79 -26.17
C LYS A 134 11.42 -7.87 -25.12
N LEU A 135 11.27 -7.54 -23.84
CA LEU A 135 11.30 -8.50 -22.73
C LEU A 135 9.99 -9.31 -22.59
N GLY A 136 9.00 -9.03 -23.43
CA GLY A 136 7.73 -9.76 -23.49
C GLY A 136 6.70 -9.31 -22.46
N PHE A 137 6.85 -8.11 -21.90
CA PHE A 137 5.83 -7.50 -21.07
C PHE A 137 4.76 -6.80 -21.91
N ALA A 138 3.51 -6.86 -21.45
CA ALA A 138 2.39 -6.12 -22.01
C ALA A 138 2.14 -4.84 -21.20
N GLU A 139 1.92 -3.73 -21.91
CA GLU A 139 1.58 -2.44 -21.29
C GLU A 139 0.18 -2.51 -20.67
N GLY A 140 0.08 -2.14 -19.40
CA GLY A 140 -1.16 -2.12 -18.64
C GLY A 140 -1.72 -0.73 -18.41
N VAL A 141 -2.24 -0.49 -17.20
CA VAL A 141 -2.85 0.79 -16.83
C VAL A 141 -1.77 1.80 -16.47
N GLU A 142 -1.92 3.03 -16.95
CA GLU A 142 -1.13 4.18 -16.55
C GLU A 142 -1.91 5.00 -15.50
N SER A 143 -1.27 5.33 -14.39
CA SER A 143 -1.77 6.25 -13.38
C SER A 143 -0.97 7.57 -13.38
N ASP A 144 -1.28 8.47 -12.43
CA ASP A 144 -0.55 9.73 -12.26
C ASP A 144 0.96 9.52 -11.95
N HIS A 145 1.32 8.42 -11.29
CA HIS A 145 2.67 8.21 -10.78
C HIS A 145 3.33 6.91 -11.25
N GLU A 146 2.59 5.97 -11.82
CA GLU A 146 3.10 4.65 -12.18
C GLU A 146 2.51 4.13 -13.49
N LEU A 147 3.23 3.21 -14.11
CA LEU A 147 2.90 2.47 -15.32
C LEU A 147 3.01 0.98 -15.02
N HIS A 148 1.92 0.25 -15.22
CA HIS A 148 1.88 -1.18 -14.98
C HIS A 148 2.35 -1.95 -16.21
N TRP A 149 3.23 -2.92 -16.00
CA TRP A 149 3.70 -3.85 -17.01
C TRP A 149 3.49 -5.28 -16.55
N SER A 150 2.82 -6.09 -17.34
CA SER A 150 2.48 -7.47 -16.97
C SER A 150 3.09 -8.49 -17.92
N LYS A 151 3.53 -9.62 -17.37
CA LYS A 151 3.96 -10.79 -18.11
C LYS A 151 3.49 -12.03 -17.37
N GLU A 152 2.54 -12.77 -17.94
CA GLU A 152 1.84 -13.86 -17.25
C GLU A 152 1.18 -13.36 -15.95
N ASP A 153 1.58 -13.92 -14.79
CA ASP A 153 1.12 -13.53 -13.47
C ASP A 153 2.06 -12.53 -12.75
N LEU A 154 3.12 -12.07 -13.44
CA LEU A 154 4.10 -11.11 -12.90
C LEU A 154 3.73 -9.69 -13.27
N MET A 155 3.96 -8.77 -12.33
CA MET A 155 3.74 -7.33 -12.52
C MET A 155 4.99 -6.53 -12.15
N ILE A 156 5.38 -5.62 -13.04
CA ILE A 156 6.40 -4.60 -12.80
C ILE A 156 5.70 -3.25 -12.84
N GLU A 157 5.86 -2.45 -11.80
CA GLU A 157 5.37 -1.07 -11.73
C GLU A 157 6.54 -0.10 -11.94
N LEU A 158 6.52 0.59 -13.08
CA LEU A 158 7.49 1.64 -13.35
C LEU A 158 6.95 2.97 -12.83
N HIS A 159 7.57 3.47 -11.77
CA HIS A 159 7.20 4.72 -11.13
C HIS A 159 7.84 5.91 -11.85
N LYS A 160 7.05 6.90 -12.23
CA LYS A 160 7.50 8.22 -12.70
C LYS A 160 7.77 9.16 -11.53
N ARG A 161 7.16 8.86 -10.37
CA ARG A 161 7.30 9.58 -9.10
C ARG A 161 6.92 8.67 -7.93
N ILE A 162 7.56 8.89 -6.80
CA ILE A 162 7.34 8.07 -5.59
C ILE A 162 6.06 8.44 -4.83
N ILE A 163 5.56 9.67 -5.00
CA ILE A 163 4.32 10.15 -4.39
C ILE A 163 3.39 10.69 -5.48
N PRO A 164 2.11 10.27 -5.52
CA PRO A 164 1.14 10.85 -6.44
C PRO A 164 0.99 12.36 -6.27
N SER A 165 0.89 13.12 -7.38
CA SER A 165 0.82 14.58 -7.35
C SER A 165 -0.45 15.13 -6.64
N TYR A 166 -1.48 14.31 -6.51
CA TYR A 166 -2.69 14.67 -5.78
C TYR A 166 -2.52 14.62 -4.25
N ASN A 167 -1.47 14.00 -3.71
CA ASN A 167 -1.07 14.06 -2.30
C ASN A 167 -0.22 15.32 -2.08
N LYS A 168 -0.85 16.47 -2.17
CA LYS A 168 -0.19 17.78 -2.25
C LYS A 168 0.71 18.10 -1.07
N ASP A 169 0.36 17.66 0.14
CA ASP A 169 1.13 17.82 1.37
C ASP A 169 2.51 17.14 1.25
N TYR A 170 2.54 15.88 0.87
CA TYR A 170 3.79 15.15 0.66
C TYR A 170 4.51 15.59 -0.62
N TYR A 171 3.75 15.80 -1.70
CA TYR A 171 4.33 16.20 -2.98
C TYR A 171 5.05 17.55 -2.95
N LYS A 172 4.60 18.50 -2.12
CA LYS A 172 5.29 19.78 -1.92
C LYS A 172 6.71 19.65 -1.35
N VAL A 173 6.95 18.61 -0.57
CA VAL A 173 8.24 18.35 0.09
C VAL A 173 9.12 17.45 -0.77
N ILE A 174 8.53 16.40 -1.33
CA ILE A 174 9.25 15.30 -2.01
C ILE A 174 9.38 15.55 -3.52
N GLY A 175 8.45 16.29 -4.13
CA GLY A 175 8.38 16.46 -5.58
C GLY A 175 8.03 15.16 -6.30
N ASP A 176 8.71 14.87 -7.41
CA ASP A 176 8.62 13.56 -8.09
C ASP A 176 9.39 12.46 -7.34
N GLY A 177 10.29 12.84 -6.46
CA GLY A 177 11.05 11.97 -5.58
C GLY A 177 12.39 11.52 -6.14
N TRP A 178 12.75 11.85 -7.36
CA TRP A 178 14.03 11.43 -7.94
C TRP A 178 15.24 11.99 -7.20
N GLU A 179 15.28 13.31 -6.98
CA GLU A 179 16.38 13.91 -6.21
C GLU A 179 16.26 13.59 -4.72
N TRP A 180 15.03 13.56 -4.20
CA TRP A 180 14.78 13.23 -2.80
C TRP A 180 15.31 11.84 -2.41
N ILE A 181 15.09 10.79 -3.24
CA ILE A 181 15.51 9.41 -2.95
C ILE A 181 17.03 9.23 -2.94
N LYS A 182 17.80 10.15 -3.52
CA LYS A 182 19.26 10.12 -3.51
C LYS A 182 19.85 10.59 -2.18
N GLU A 183 19.11 11.43 -1.46
CA GLU A 183 19.51 12.04 -0.20
C GLU A 183 18.91 11.33 1.03
N HIS A 184 17.91 10.47 0.81
CA HIS A 184 17.15 9.80 1.85
C HIS A 184 17.23 8.27 1.68
N ASP A 185 17.18 7.55 2.80
CA ASP A 185 17.32 6.10 2.79
C ASP A 185 15.99 5.35 2.59
N ASN A 186 16.10 4.02 2.52
CA ASN A 186 14.94 3.15 2.33
C ASN A 186 13.96 3.19 3.51
N PHE A 187 14.44 3.46 4.74
CA PHE A 187 13.54 3.59 5.89
C PHE A 187 12.67 4.84 5.75
N GLU A 188 13.26 6.00 5.43
CA GLU A 188 12.50 7.25 5.28
C GLU A 188 11.43 7.13 4.19
N TYR A 189 11.80 6.55 3.04
CA TYR A 189 10.84 6.29 1.97
C TYR A 189 9.72 5.34 2.42
N THR A 190 10.07 4.22 3.05
CA THR A 190 9.11 3.22 3.51
C THR A 190 8.17 3.79 4.57
N PHE A 191 8.70 4.62 5.49
CA PHE A 191 7.89 5.26 6.51
C PHE A 191 6.88 6.28 5.94
N ILE A 192 7.31 7.13 5.02
CA ILE A 192 6.41 8.10 4.36
C ILE A 192 5.34 7.38 3.53
N HIS A 193 5.73 6.31 2.84
CA HIS A 193 4.81 5.47 2.09
C HIS A 193 3.80 4.78 3.02
N PHE A 194 4.24 4.26 4.16
CA PHE A 194 3.40 3.70 5.22
C PHE A 194 2.41 4.75 5.74
N ALA A 195 2.88 5.94 6.14
CA ALA A 195 2.04 7.00 6.66
C ALA A 195 0.96 7.44 5.64
N LYS A 196 1.32 7.54 4.36
CA LYS A 196 0.38 7.81 3.27
C LYS A 196 -0.71 6.75 3.18
N HIS A 197 -0.34 5.47 3.18
CA HIS A 197 -1.31 4.37 3.07
C HIS A 197 -2.16 4.23 4.33
N TYR A 198 -1.57 4.34 5.51
CA TYR A 198 -2.28 4.33 6.78
C TYR A 198 -3.37 5.41 6.79
N ARG A 199 -3.03 6.62 6.36
CA ARG A 199 -3.96 7.75 6.25
C ARG A 199 -5.05 7.54 5.20
N ASP A 200 -4.71 6.95 4.06
CA ASP A 200 -5.58 6.91 2.89
C ASP A 200 -6.53 5.70 2.85
N ALA A 201 -6.13 4.57 3.45
CA ALA A 201 -6.91 3.34 3.38
C ALA A 201 -6.74 2.39 4.58
N GLY A 202 -5.75 2.65 5.41
CA GLY A 202 -5.19 1.67 6.35
C GLY A 202 -4.10 0.82 5.69
N VAL A 203 -3.37 0.07 6.51
CA VAL A 203 -2.23 -0.76 6.11
C VAL A 203 -2.29 -2.12 6.77
N GLY A 204 -1.74 -3.14 6.12
CA GLY A 204 -1.63 -4.47 6.66
C GLY A 204 -0.44 -4.66 7.61
N ILE A 205 -0.45 -5.81 8.29
CA ILE A 205 0.58 -6.23 9.25
C ILE A 205 1.98 -6.21 8.60
N GLY A 206 2.11 -6.68 7.36
CA GLY A 206 3.39 -6.71 6.65
C GLY A 206 4.07 -5.36 6.54
N HIS A 207 3.30 -4.27 6.33
CA HIS A 207 3.84 -2.92 6.27
C HIS A 207 4.38 -2.42 7.63
N LEU A 208 3.74 -2.82 8.75
CA LEU A 208 4.24 -2.48 10.07
C LEU A 208 5.53 -3.26 10.37
N VAL A 209 5.62 -4.52 9.93
CA VAL A 209 6.84 -5.33 10.06
C VAL A 209 7.97 -4.79 9.18
N ASP A 210 7.68 -4.24 7.99
CA ASP A 210 8.68 -3.55 7.16
C ASP A 210 9.36 -2.43 7.97
N LEU A 211 8.60 -1.67 8.78
CA LEU A 211 9.17 -0.61 9.62
C LEU A 211 10.04 -1.18 10.74
N GLU A 212 9.68 -2.30 11.37
CA GLU A 212 10.50 -2.92 12.41
C GLU A 212 11.88 -3.37 11.87
N VAL A 213 11.89 -4.01 10.69
CA VAL A 213 13.15 -4.55 10.13
C VAL A 213 14.06 -3.47 9.52
N LEU A 214 13.49 -2.31 9.19
CA LEU A 214 14.21 -1.17 8.61
C LEU A 214 14.47 -0.05 9.62
N TRP A 215 13.98 -0.17 10.88
CA TRP A 215 13.91 0.96 11.78
C TRP A 215 15.25 1.68 11.97
N GLU A 216 15.22 2.97 11.73
CA GLU A 216 16.29 3.92 12.03
C GLU A 216 15.70 5.15 12.76
N GLU A 217 16.50 5.75 13.64
CA GLU A 217 16.11 7.00 14.29
C GLU A 217 16.32 8.18 13.33
N LYS A 218 15.22 8.72 12.81
CA LYS A 218 15.19 9.81 11.84
C LYS A 218 14.24 10.90 12.28
N ASP A 219 14.54 12.12 11.87
CA ASP A 219 13.65 13.29 12.04
C ASP A 219 12.74 13.45 10.82
N PHE A 220 11.43 13.48 11.06
CA PHE A 220 10.41 13.71 10.06
C PHE A 220 9.67 15.03 10.26
N SER A 221 10.27 16.01 11.00
CA SER A 221 9.68 17.34 11.24
C SER A 221 9.43 18.10 9.95
N TYR A 222 10.33 17.94 8.97
CA TYR A 222 10.25 18.57 7.66
C TYR A 222 8.99 18.22 6.85
N ILE A 223 8.37 17.07 7.18
CA ILE A 223 7.12 16.58 6.55
C ILE A 223 5.98 16.45 7.58
N GLY A 224 6.25 16.79 8.85
CA GLY A 224 5.25 16.84 9.91
C GLY A 224 4.77 15.47 10.41
N LEU A 225 5.64 14.44 10.39
CA LEU A 225 5.31 13.07 10.77
C LEU A 225 5.95 12.60 12.08
N ASN A 226 6.63 13.47 12.85
CA ASN A 226 7.34 13.02 14.06
C ASN A 226 6.40 12.40 15.10
N GLU A 227 5.24 13.01 15.39
CA GLU A 227 4.31 12.45 16.37
C GLU A 227 3.81 11.07 15.93
N PHE A 228 3.48 10.91 14.65
CA PHE A 228 3.07 9.62 14.11
C PHE A 228 4.20 8.60 14.21
N ARG A 229 5.46 9.00 13.89
CA ARG A 229 6.63 8.14 14.02
C ARG A 229 6.82 7.64 15.45
N GLU A 230 6.69 8.52 16.45
CA GLU A 230 6.80 8.15 17.86
C GLU A 230 5.73 7.14 18.28
N ASN A 231 4.50 7.31 17.81
CA ASN A 231 3.40 6.38 18.11
C ASN A 231 3.59 5.04 17.40
N ILE A 232 4.12 5.03 16.17
CA ILE A 232 4.51 3.80 15.48
C ILE A 232 5.67 3.11 16.22
N ARG A 233 6.71 3.86 16.67
CA ARG A 233 7.82 3.28 17.44
C ARG A 233 7.31 2.58 18.70
N LYS A 234 6.45 3.23 19.47
CA LYS A 234 5.83 2.62 20.66
C LYS A 234 5.03 1.35 20.30
N THR A 235 4.30 1.36 19.19
CA THR A 235 3.57 0.18 18.71
C THR A 235 4.52 -0.97 18.37
N LEU A 236 5.64 -0.69 17.72
CA LEU A 236 6.68 -1.68 17.45
C LEU A 236 7.32 -2.20 18.75
N ASP A 237 7.52 -1.34 19.74
CA ASP A 237 8.02 -1.75 21.06
C ASP A 237 7.05 -2.71 21.75
N VAL A 238 5.74 -2.46 21.69
CA VAL A 238 4.71 -3.39 22.19
C VAL A 238 4.77 -4.73 21.46
N TRP A 239 4.93 -4.72 20.15
CA TRP A 239 4.91 -5.96 19.36
C TRP A 239 6.21 -6.77 19.47
N PHE A 240 7.37 -6.13 19.56
CA PHE A 240 8.68 -6.76 19.37
C PHE A 240 9.63 -6.65 20.56
N HIS A 241 9.40 -5.71 21.50
CA HIS A 241 10.36 -5.33 22.53
C HIS A 241 9.77 -5.29 23.94
N ASP A 242 8.61 -5.95 24.14
CA ASP A 242 7.94 -6.06 25.44
C ASP A 242 7.56 -4.68 26.06
N GLY A 243 7.23 -3.71 25.18
CA GLY A 243 6.73 -2.39 25.58
C GLY A 243 5.31 -2.46 26.17
N GLU A 244 4.98 -1.46 27.00
CA GLU A 244 3.65 -1.37 27.60
C GLU A 244 2.65 -0.71 26.61
N PRO A 245 1.47 -1.31 26.37
CA PRO A 245 0.46 -0.74 25.49
C PRO A 245 -0.21 0.52 26.08
N ASP A 246 -0.61 1.44 25.21
CA ASP A 246 -1.44 2.59 25.53
C ASP A 246 -2.59 2.71 24.52
N GLU A 247 -3.49 3.71 24.73
CA GLU A 247 -4.65 3.90 23.83
C GLU A 247 -4.24 4.12 22.35
N LYS A 248 -3.10 4.77 22.10
CA LYS A 248 -2.62 5.04 20.74
C LYS A 248 -2.06 3.78 20.09
N THR A 249 -1.28 2.99 20.82
CA THR A 249 -0.73 1.71 20.34
C THR A 249 -1.84 0.69 20.09
N ASP A 250 -2.86 0.67 20.94
CA ASP A 250 -4.05 -0.17 20.76
C ASP A 250 -4.87 0.26 19.52
N LEU A 251 -5.04 1.58 19.31
CA LEU A 251 -5.73 2.11 18.13
C LEU A 251 -4.98 1.76 16.85
N ILE A 252 -3.64 1.90 16.82
CA ILE A 252 -2.81 1.56 15.67
C ILE A 252 -2.90 0.05 15.40
N THR A 253 -2.73 -0.78 16.43
CA THR A 253 -2.82 -2.23 16.32
C THR A 253 -4.17 -2.68 15.77
N THR A 254 -5.27 -2.17 16.33
CA THR A 254 -6.63 -2.47 15.87
C THR A 254 -6.81 -2.05 14.41
N THR A 255 -6.39 -0.83 14.04
CA THR A 255 -6.47 -0.33 12.67
C THR A 255 -5.71 -1.22 11.69
N VAL A 256 -4.50 -1.68 12.08
CA VAL A 256 -3.68 -2.57 11.25
C VAL A 256 -4.39 -3.90 11.04
N PHE A 257 -4.90 -4.56 12.12
CA PHE A 257 -5.59 -5.85 12.00
C PHE A 257 -6.90 -5.78 11.19
N GLU A 258 -7.64 -4.67 11.29
CA GLU A 258 -8.87 -4.47 10.54
C GLU A 258 -8.64 -4.16 9.05
N SER A 259 -7.47 -3.63 8.69
CA SER A 259 -7.20 -3.13 7.35
C SER A 259 -6.96 -4.23 6.29
N GLY A 260 -6.35 -5.36 6.64
CA GLY A 260 -5.80 -6.29 5.66
C GLY A 260 -4.64 -5.67 4.86
N GLU A 261 -4.08 -6.41 3.92
CA GLU A 261 -2.88 -5.98 3.14
C GLU A 261 -3.09 -4.66 2.39
N TYR A 262 -4.28 -4.45 1.83
CA TYR A 262 -4.57 -3.32 0.94
C TYR A 262 -5.46 -2.24 1.57
N GLY A 263 -5.68 -2.27 2.88
CA GLY A 263 -6.61 -1.37 3.54
C GLY A 263 -8.08 -1.70 3.27
N THR A 264 -9.00 -0.97 3.90
CA THR A 264 -10.44 -1.18 3.74
C THR A 264 -11.05 -0.26 2.69
N SER A 265 -12.12 -0.72 2.03
CA SER A 265 -12.90 0.13 1.12
C SER A 265 -13.56 1.30 1.86
N GLU A 266 -13.93 1.11 3.12
CA GLU A 266 -14.56 2.12 3.97
C GLU A 266 -13.60 3.26 4.30
N ASN A 267 -12.38 2.94 4.74
CA ASN A 267 -11.32 3.93 4.99
C ASN A 267 -10.97 4.70 3.72
N ARG A 268 -10.86 3.99 2.59
CA ARG A 268 -10.55 4.58 1.28
C ARG A 268 -11.63 5.56 0.82
N GLU A 269 -12.89 5.25 1.07
CA GLU A 269 -14.01 6.13 0.77
C GLU A 269 -14.03 7.34 1.72
N SER A 270 -13.83 7.14 3.04
CA SER A 270 -13.78 8.21 4.04
C SER A 270 -12.63 9.18 3.77
N SER A 271 -11.45 8.67 3.47
CA SER A 271 -10.29 9.46 3.02
C SER A 271 -10.59 10.28 1.77
N GLY A 272 -11.21 9.66 0.77
CA GLY A 272 -11.64 10.35 -0.45
C GLY A 272 -12.62 11.49 -0.18
N ASP A 273 -13.56 11.28 0.71
CA ASP A 273 -14.56 12.27 1.10
C ASP A 273 -13.92 13.45 1.88
N ILE A 274 -12.98 13.18 2.80
CA ILE A 274 -12.20 14.22 3.50
C ILE A 274 -11.42 15.08 2.50
N LYS A 275 -10.74 14.47 1.53
CA LYS A 275 -10.02 15.20 0.47
C LYS A 275 -10.93 16.13 -0.33
N VAL A 276 -12.15 15.68 -0.63
CA VAL A 276 -13.16 16.50 -1.34
C VAL A 276 -13.67 17.64 -0.45
N LEU A 277 -13.98 17.38 0.82
CA LEU A 277 -14.46 18.38 1.76
C LEU A 277 -13.41 19.49 1.97
N ASN A 278 -12.16 19.12 2.18
CA ASN A 278 -11.06 20.07 2.33
C ASN A 278 -10.83 20.88 1.05
N SER A 279 -10.92 20.25 -0.14
CA SER A 279 -10.86 20.98 -1.43
C SER A 279 -11.99 21.99 -1.62
N ALA A 280 -13.08 21.85 -0.87
CA ALA A 280 -14.23 22.74 -0.84
C ALA A 280 -14.20 23.72 0.37
N LYS A 281 -13.03 23.89 1.02
CA LYS A 281 -12.85 24.76 2.20
C LYS A 281 -13.83 24.45 3.35
N GLY A 282 -14.09 23.17 3.57
CA GLY A 282 -15.01 22.72 4.62
C GLY A 282 -16.50 22.91 4.34
N ASN A 283 -16.87 23.39 3.14
CA ASN A 283 -18.30 23.58 2.79
C ASN A 283 -18.91 22.26 2.24
N PRO A 284 -19.84 21.60 2.97
CA PRO A 284 -20.41 20.32 2.56
C PRO A 284 -21.21 20.38 1.25
N PHE A 285 -21.85 21.50 0.98
CA PHE A 285 -22.64 21.69 -0.25
C PHE A 285 -21.73 21.76 -1.48
N LEU A 286 -20.64 22.56 -1.39
CA LEU A 286 -19.63 22.65 -2.45
C LEU A 286 -18.88 21.32 -2.62
N ALA A 287 -18.58 20.63 -1.51
CA ALA A 287 -17.97 19.29 -1.54
C ALA A 287 -18.84 18.29 -2.29
N ASN A 288 -20.15 18.30 -2.03
CA ASN A 288 -21.10 17.42 -2.71
C ASN A 288 -21.17 17.71 -4.22
N ILE A 289 -21.21 18.98 -4.61
CA ILE A 289 -21.18 19.38 -6.03
C ILE A 289 -19.88 18.92 -6.68
N LYS A 290 -18.72 19.18 -6.05
CA LYS A 290 -17.41 18.73 -6.56
C LYS A 290 -17.33 17.22 -6.68
N ASN A 291 -17.83 16.48 -5.69
CA ASN A 291 -17.84 15.00 -5.73
C ASN A 291 -18.73 14.48 -6.86
N LYS A 292 -19.92 15.04 -7.05
CA LYS A 292 -20.80 14.69 -8.16
C LYS A 292 -20.16 15.01 -9.51
N LEU A 293 -19.52 16.19 -9.65
CA LEU A 293 -18.79 16.55 -10.86
C LEU A 293 -17.61 15.61 -11.12
N ARG A 294 -16.82 15.25 -10.08
CA ARG A 294 -15.73 14.27 -10.20
C ARG A 294 -16.22 12.88 -10.61
N MET A 295 -17.39 12.46 -10.10
CA MET A 295 -18.02 11.20 -10.51
C MET A 295 -18.50 11.22 -11.96
N LEU A 296 -18.91 12.38 -12.47
CA LEU A 296 -19.35 12.56 -13.85
C LEU A 296 -18.17 12.73 -14.81
N PHE A 297 -17.19 13.55 -14.43
CA PHE A 297 -16.03 13.91 -15.27
C PHE A 297 -14.78 13.11 -14.82
N ILE A 298 -14.75 11.83 -15.17
CA ILE A 298 -13.55 11.01 -14.97
C ILE A 298 -12.57 11.20 -16.13
N PRO A 299 -11.25 11.02 -15.90
CA PRO A 299 -10.24 11.09 -16.96
C PRO A 299 -10.54 10.13 -18.12
N TYR A 300 -10.12 10.51 -19.33
CA TYR A 300 -10.30 9.68 -20.53
C TYR A 300 -9.65 8.30 -20.41
N SER A 301 -8.52 8.21 -19.71
CA SER A 301 -7.85 6.95 -19.39
C SER A 301 -8.77 5.96 -18.64
N SER A 302 -9.55 6.45 -17.69
CA SER A 302 -10.55 5.64 -16.97
C SER A 302 -11.69 5.16 -17.86
N TYR A 303 -12.09 5.95 -18.86
CA TYR A 303 -13.06 5.50 -19.87
C TYR A 303 -12.48 4.42 -20.76
N LYS A 304 -11.22 4.54 -21.20
CA LYS A 304 -10.53 3.51 -21.99
C LYS A 304 -10.42 2.18 -21.24
N ALA A 305 -10.07 2.24 -19.96
CA ALA A 305 -9.99 1.05 -19.10
C ALA A 305 -11.35 0.36 -18.95
N ALA A 306 -12.43 1.14 -18.77
CA ALA A 306 -13.78 0.60 -18.62
C ALA A 306 -14.40 0.14 -19.96
N PHE A 307 -14.01 0.74 -21.07
CA PHE A 307 -14.55 0.51 -22.42
C PHE A 307 -13.40 0.44 -23.43
N PRO A 308 -12.75 -0.72 -23.60
CA PRO A 308 -11.59 -0.88 -24.49
C PRO A 308 -11.84 -0.47 -25.96
N ILE A 309 -13.10 -0.47 -26.39
CA ILE A 309 -13.49 0.02 -27.73
C ILE A 309 -13.08 1.48 -27.98
N LEU A 310 -12.96 2.30 -26.95
CA LEU A 310 -12.53 3.69 -27.05
C LEU A 310 -11.06 3.84 -27.48
N ASN A 311 -10.25 2.79 -27.37
CA ASN A 311 -8.91 2.77 -27.95
C ASN A 311 -8.95 2.77 -29.49
N LYS A 312 -10.00 2.14 -30.08
CA LYS A 312 -10.17 2.05 -31.53
C LYS A 312 -11.08 3.17 -32.09
N LEU A 313 -12.09 3.58 -31.32
CA LEU A 313 -13.11 4.54 -31.72
C LEU A 313 -13.33 5.62 -30.65
N PRO A 314 -12.41 6.59 -30.50
CA PRO A 314 -12.51 7.65 -29.48
C PRO A 314 -13.76 8.52 -29.62
N ILE A 315 -14.32 8.63 -30.83
CA ILE A 315 -15.54 9.39 -31.14
C ILE A 315 -16.78 8.92 -30.37
N LEU A 316 -16.76 7.70 -29.82
CA LEU A 316 -17.83 7.14 -28.98
C LEU A 316 -17.81 7.67 -27.54
N LEU A 317 -16.80 8.45 -27.13
CA LEU A 317 -16.70 8.97 -25.77
C LEU A 317 -17.96 9.71 -25.29
N PRO A 318 -18.63 10.59 -26.07
CA PRO A 318 -19.87 11.25 -25.66
C PRO A 318 -21.00 10.26 -25.34
N VAL A 319 -21.09 9.13 -26.07
CA VAL A 319 -22.12 8.11 -25.85
C VAL A 319 -21.90 7.43 -24.50
N PHE A 320 -20.66 7.02 -24.20
CA PHE A 320 -20.33 6.40 -22.90
C PHE A 320 -20.43 7.39 -21.74
N PHE A 321 -20.17 8.67 -21.99
CA PHE A 321 -20.38 9.75 -21.02
C PHE A 321 -21.87 9.90 -20.69
N LEU A 322 -22.77 9.99 -21.68
CA LEU A 322 -24.22 10.06 -21.49
C LEU A 322 -24.76 8.80 -20.80
N TRP A 323 -24.31 7.63 -21.22
CA TRP A 323 -24.69 6.36 -20.58
C TRP A 323 -24.30 6.34 -19.09
N ARG A 324 -23.11 6.84 -18.74
CA ARG A 324 -22.65 6.96 -17.37
C ARG A 324 -23.50 7.95 -16.56
N MET A 325 -23.85 9.11 -17.14
CA MET A 325 -24.72 10.10 -16.50
C MET A 325 -26.10 9.50 -16.15
N ILE A 326 -26.68 8.72 -17.04
CA ILE A 326 -27.95 8.03 -16.79
C ILE A 326 -27.83 6.97 -15.69
N ARG A 327 -26.72 6.24 -15.65
CA ARG A 327 -26.48 5.16 -14.67
C ARG A 327 -25.97 5.63 -13.29
N ALA A 328 -25.33 6.78 -13.21
CA ALA A 328 -24.72 7.29 -11.98
C ALA A 328 -25.72 7.40 -10.79
N PRO A 329 -26.96 7.89 -10.97
CA PRO A 329 -27.93 7.96 -9.87
C PRO A 329 -28.38 6.60 -9.33
N PHE A 330 -28.23 5.53 -10.12
CA PHE A 330 -28.68 4.18 -9.74
C PHE A 330 -27.59 3.33 -9.05
N ARG A 331 -26.35 3.81 -9.00
CA ARG A 331 -25.28 3.13 -8.26
C ARG A 331 -25.42 3.35 -6.76
N LYS A 332 -25.13 2.31 -5.94
CA LYS A 332 -25.17 2.37 -4.47
C LYS A 332 -24.32 3.53 -3.91
N SER A 333 -23.18 3.84 -4.52
CA SER A 333 -22.32 4.98 -4.17
C SER A 333 -22.97 6.36 -4.39
N GLY A 334 -23.90 6.50 -5.35
CA GLY A 334 -24.60 7.75 -5.62
C GLY A 334 -25.76 8.08 -4.65
N ARG A 335 -26.14 7.12 -3.79
CA ARG A 335 -27.27 7.26 -2.84
C ARG A 335 -26.81 7.49 -1.39
N ARG A 336 -25.53 7.72 -1.15
CA ARG A 336 -25.03 7.96 0.21
C ARG A 336 -25.65 9.22 0.81
N ASN A 337 -26.16 9.05 2.04
CA ASN A 337 -26.79 10.15 2.78
C ASN A 337 -25.67 11.05 3.35
N LEU A 338 -25.65 12.32 2.98
CA LEU A 338 -24.61 13.31 3.38
C LEU A 338 -24.34 13.35 4.89
N THR A 339 -25.38 13.19 5.72
CA THR A 339 -25.23 13.17 7.17
C THR A 339 -24.43 11.97 7.68
N LYS A 340 -24.53 10.80 7.05
CA LYS A 340 -23.70 9.62 7.38
C LYS A 340 -22.26 9.81 6.93
N VAL A 341 -22.06 10.46 5.78
CA VAL A 341 -20.74 10.77 5.23
C VAL A 341 -19.99 11.71 6.16
N VAL A 342 -20.59 12.80 6.61
CA VAL A 342 -19.95 13.77 7.54
C VAL A 342 -19.58 13.09 8.86
N LYS A 343 -20.48 12.31 9.46
CA LYS A 343 -20.20 11.63 10.73
C LYS A 343 -19.07 10.58 10.62
N SER A 344 -19.02 9.81 9.54
CA SER A 344 -17.93 8.85 9.31
C SER A 344 -16.59 9.55 9.01
N GLN A 345 -16.62 10.72 8.41
CA GLN A 345 -15.43 11.56 8.18
C GLN A 345 -14.85 12.10 9.47
N ASP A 346 -15.70 12.64 10.36
CA ASP A 346 -15.26 13.19 11.64
C ASP A 346 -14.65 12.08 12.53
N GLU A 347 -15.26 10.89 12.53
CA GLU A 347 -14.73 9.73 13.24
C GLU A 347 -13.38 9.27 12.68
N TYR A 348 -13.27 9.14 11.35
CA TYR A 348 -12.03 8.73 10.71
C TYR A 348 -10.92 9.78 10.87
N ALA A 349 -11.23 11.07 10.70
CA ALA A 349 -10.29 12.16 10.95
C ALA A 349 -9.83 12.19 12.41
N GLY A 350 -10.73 11.95 13.36
CA GLY A 350 -10.39 11.85 14.79
C GLY A 350 -9.45 10.70 15.09
N LYS A 351 -9.65 9.52 14.48
CA LYS A 351 -8.73 8.37 14.60
C LYS A 351 -7.33 8.70 14.08
N LEU A 352 -7.23 9.38 12.92
CA LEU A 352 -5.95 9.78 12.35
C LEU A 352 -5.25 10.81 13.24
N GLN A 353 -5.97 11.84 13.71
CA GLN A 353 -5.42 12.87 14.59
C GLN A 353 -4.94 12.28 15.93
N ALA A 354 -5.66 11.31 16.49
CA ALA A 354 -5.27 10.65 17.73
C ALA A 354 -3.90 9.96 17.64
N VAL A 355 -3.51 9.49 16.45
CA VAL A 355 -2.20 8.87 16.20
C VAL A 355 -1.15 9.83 15.61
N GLY A 356 -1.45 11.13 15.50
CA GLY A 356 -0.52 12.13 14.98
C GLY A 356 -0.48 12.27 13.46
N LEU A 357 -1.53 11.80 12.76
CA LEU A 357 -1.69 12.00 11.31
C LEU A 357 -2.80 13.01 11.03
N GLU A 358 -2.49 14.00 10.23
CA GLU A 358 -3.47 14.99 9.76
C GLU A 358 -3.47 15.07 8.24
N TYR A 359 -4.63 15.39 7.66
CA TYR A 359 -4.72 15.89 6.29
C TYR A 359 -4.33 17.35 6.27
N LYS A 360 -3.06 17.68 5.93
CA LYS A 360 -2.61 19.06 5.68
C LYS A 360 -2.82 19.40 4.20
N PHE A 361 -3.51 20.47 3.91
CA PHE A 361 -3.85 20.92 2.53
C PHE A 361 -3.31 22.31 2.25
#